data_a806df1085cce3bcc6d24c25213df3c7
#
_entry.id   a806df1085cce3bcc6d24c25213df3c7
#
_cell.length_a   1.000
_cell.length_b   1.000
_cell.length_c   1.000
_cell.angle_alpha   90.00
_cell.angle_beta   90.00
_cell.angle_gamma   90.00
#
_symmetry.space_group_name_H-M   'P 1'
#
loop_
_entity.id
_entity.type
_entity.pdbx_description
1 polymer ?
#
loop_
_entity_poly.entity_id
_entity_poly.type
_entity_poly.pdbx_seq_one_letter_code
_entity_poly.pdbx_strand_id
1 'polypeptide(L)'
;MSEKEMLNMWKTLLHIDTARHDCTLEREDGIDLDSLLTMHLRRWYAELLATAPPELLPTDDVAAEVTLTTNANGAVTAVMPAQCVRPVEWQLSNWQRSVTRFLQPDDPETTPQHNQWTCGKSHNPAAIDYGNRLLLLSCEPGVKPELTMARCVVRPADGHYRLHQLLIAQLPDLQAM
;
A
#
# COMPACT_ATOMS: atom_id res chain seq x y z
N MET A 1 -1.19 -16.97 -2.68
CA MET A 1 -2.28 -17.85 -2.19
C MET A 1 -3.59 -17.36 -2.77
N SER A 2 -4.48 -18.26 -3.18
CA SER A 2 -5.85 -17.91 -3.57
C SER A 2 -6.72 -17.60 -2.34
N GLU A 3 -7.83 -16.92 -2.54
CA GLU A 3 -8.81 -16.60 -1.48
C GLU A 3 -9.31 -17.87 -0.79
N LYS A 4 -9.57 -18.92 -1.57
CA LYS A 4 -10.02 -20.23 -1.04
C LYS A 4 -8.97 -20.89 -0.14
N GLU A 5 -7.70 -20.87 -0.54
CA GLU A 5 -6.61 -21.41 0.28
C GLU A 5 -6.45 -20.64 1.57
N MET A 6 -6.53 -19.31 1.49
CA MET A 6 -6.43 -18.44 2.66
C MET A 6 -7.59 -18.64 3.63
N LEU A 7 -8.81 -18.77 3.12
CA LEU A 7 -10.00 -19.05 3.90
C LEU A 7 -9.92 -20.41 4.61
N ASN A 8 -9.49 -21.45 3.91
CA ASN A 8 -9.31 -22.79 4.48
C ASN A 8 -8.26 -22.79 5.59
N MET A 9 -7.15 -22.10 5.37
CA MET A 9 -6.10 -21.97 6.38
C MET A 9 -6.63 -21.23 7.63
N TRP A 10 -7.38 -20.14 7.44
CA TRP A 10 -7.98 -19.42 8.56
C TRP A 10 -8.99 -20.27 9.33
N LYS A 11 -9.87 -21.01 8.64
CA LYS A 11 -10.78 -21.97 9.28
C LYS A 11 -10.04 -23.01 10.11
N THR A 12 -8.91 -23.52 9.59
CA THR A 12 -8.07 -24.47 10.33
C THR A 12 -7.51 -23.85 11.61
N LEU A 13 -7.04 -22.61 11.55
CA LEU A 13 -6.53 -21.89 12.72
C LEU A 13 -7.63 -21.61 13.76
N LEU A 14 -8.87 -21.42 13.33
CA LEU A 14 -10.03 -21.22 14.18
C LEU A 14 -10.63 -22.55 14.71
N HIS A 15 -9.99 -23.69 14.41
CA HIS A 15 -10.49 -25.03 14.74
C HIS A 15 -11.89 -25.34 14.18
N ILE A 16 -12.29 -24.67 13.09
CA ILE A 16 -13.53 -24.97 12.39
C ILE A 16 -13.28 -26.23 11.55
N ASP A 17 -14.06 -27.27 11.79
CA ASP A 17 -13.93 -28.54 11.07
C ASP A 17 -14.28 -28.37 9.58
N THR A 18 -13.24 -28.38 8.75
CA THR A 18 -13.37 -28.27 7.28
C THR A 18 -13.66 -29.63 6.62
N ALA A 19 -13.59 -30.73 7.36
CA ALA A 19 -13.73 -32.09 6.81
C ALA A 19 -15.19 -32.53 6.61
N ARG A 20 -16.16 -31.84 7.20
CA ARG A 20 -17.58 -32.12 7.02
C ARG A 20 -18.14 -31.35 5.84
N HIS A 21 -18.04 -31.94 4.66
CA HIS A 21 -18.58 -31.37 3.42
C HIS A 21 -20.13 -31.22 3.39
N ASP A 22 -20.85 -31.79 4.35
CA ASP A 22 -22.32 -31.85 4.36
C ASP A 22 -22.99 -30.94 5.41
N CYS A 23 -22.25 -30.18 6.17
CA CYS A 23 -22.83 -29.20 7.09
C CYS A 23 -22.53 -27.79 6.56
N THR A 24 -23.48 -27.20 5.88
CA THR A 24 -23.61 -25.76 5.78
C THR A 24 -23.82 -25.25 7.19
N LEU A 25 -22.80 -24.64 7.80
CA LEU A 25 -22.95 -23.88 9.05
C LEU A 25 -23.69 -22.60 8.70
N GLU A 26 -25.01 -22.71 8.60
CA GLU A 26 -25.87 -21.53 8.52
C GLU A 26 -26.01 -20.94 9.92
N ARG A 27 -25.76 -19.67 10.05
CA ARG A 27 -26.12 -18.91 11.25
C ARG A 27 -27.64 -18.82 11.29
N GLU A 28 -28.22 -18.66 12.50
CA GLU A 28 -29.66 -18.45 12.69
C GLU A 28 -30.19 -17.20 11.92
N ASP A 29 -29.30 -16.27 11.58
CA ASP A 29 -29.60 -15.05 10.80
C ASP A 29 -29.56 -15.27 9.26
N GLY A 30 -29.31 -16.50 8.79
CA GLY A 30 -29.26 -16.85 7.36
C GLY A 30 -28.04 -16.38 6.62
N ILE A 31 -27.01 -15.87 7.32
CA ILE A 31 -25.76 -15.44 6.69
C ILE A 31 -24.81 -16.63 6.56
N ASP A 32 -24.37 -16.90 5.34
CA ASP A 32 -23.35 -17.91 5.05
C ASP A 32 -22.01 -17.54 5.72
N LEU A 33 -21.48 -18.48 6.54
CA LEU A 33 -20.24 -18.28 7.26
C LEU A 33 -19.06 -17.97 6.33
N ASP A 34 -18.97 -18.62 5.18
CA ASP A 34 -17.88 -18.43 4.23
C ASP A 34 -17.89 -17.02 3.64
N SER A 35 -19.07 -16.50 3.33
CA SER A 35 -19.24 -15.13 2.86
C SER A 35 -18.82 -14.11 3.93
N LEU A 36 -19.20 -14.34 5.18
CA LEU A 36 -18.81 -13.50 6.29
C LEU A 36 -17.28 -13.50 6.50
N LEU A 37 -16.67 -14.67 6.58
CA LEU A 37 -15.23 -14.82 6.75
C LEU A 37 -14.46 -14.20 5.57
N THR A 38 -14.94 -14.37 4.35
CA THR A 38 -14.34 -13.76 3.17
C THR A 38 -14.35 -12.23 3.23
N MET A 39 -15.46 -11.64 3.67
CA MET A 39 -15.57 -10.20 3.85
C MET A 39 -14.56 -9.69 4.90
N HIS A 40 -14.45 -10.37 6.04
CA HIS A 40 -13.50 -10.01 7.08
C HIS A 40 -12.05 -10.20 6.64
N LEU A 41 -11.74 -11.27 5.91
CA LEU A 41 -10.41 -11.51 5.36
C LEU A 41 -9.98 -10.39 4.41
N ARG A 42 -10.87 -9.96 3.51
CA ARG A 42 -10.58 -8.85 2.57
C ARG A 42 -10.33 -7.54 3.30
N ARG A 43 -11.13 -7.25 4.34
CA ARG A 43 -10.96 -6.04 5.16
C ARG A 43 -9.62 -6.07 5.91
N TRP A 44 -9.35 -7.16 6.62
CA TRP A 44 -8.10 -7.36 7.34
C TRP A 44 -6.87 -7.22 6.41
N TYR A 45 -6.93 -7.83 5.22
CA TYR A 45 -5.85 -7.73 4.25
C TYR A 45 -5.64 -6.31 3.74
N ALA A 46 -6.71 -5.57 3.49
CA ALA A 46 -6.61 -4.17 3.10
C ALA A 46 -5.97 -3.31 4.20
N GLU A 47 -6.31 -3.55 5.47
CA GLU A 47 -5.69 -2.88 6.62
C GLU A 47 -4.20 -3.24 6.74
N LEU A 48 -3.83 -4.51 6.53
CA LEU A 48 -2.42 -4.93 6.51
C LEU A 48 -1.62 -4.22 5.42
N LEU A 49 -2.13 -4.17 4.19
CA LEU A 49 -1.45 -3.47 3.10
C LEU A 49 -1.22 -1.99 3.43
N ALA A 50 -2.11 -1.36 4.19
CA ALA A 50 -2.00 0.02 4.59
C ALA A 50 -1.02 0.25 5.77
N THR A 51 -0.90 -0.70 6.71
CA THR A 51 -0.26 -0.44 8.01
C THR A 51 0.97 -1.29 8.32
N ALA A 52 1.02 -2.54 7.81
CA ALA A 52 2.12 -3.45 8.17
C ALA A 52 3.48 -2.99 7.59
N PRO A 53 4.60 -3.41 8.19
CA PRO A 53 5.94 -3.11 7.67
C PRO A 53 6.09 -3.51 6.20
N PRO A 54 6.63 -2.63 5.33
CA PRO A 54 6.72 -2.89 3.89
C PRO A 54 7.59 -4.11 3.55
N GLU A 55 8.52 -4.49 4.44
CA GLU A 55 9.38 -5.66 4.28
C GLU A 55 8.61 -6.99 4.33
N LEU A 56 7.42 -6.99 4.93
CA LEU A 56 6.55 -8.16 5.06
C LEU A 56 5.44 -8.20 4.00
N LEU A 57 5.35 -7.18 3.15
CA LEU A 57 4.29 -6.98 2.18
C LEU A 57 4.78 -7.16 0.73
N PRO A 58 3.89 -7.43 -0.22
CA PRO A 58 4.24 -7.41 -1.64
C PRO A 58 4.60 -5.98 -2.06
N THR A 59 5.83 -5.78 -2.48
CA THR A 59 6.31 -4.51 -3.05
C THR A 59 6.77 -4.74 -4.47
N ASP A 60 6.36 -3.86 -5.38
CA ASP A 60 6.80 -3.88 -6.78
C ASP A 60 7.28 -2.47 -7.19
N ASP A 61 8.17 -2.42 -8.17
CA ASP A 61 8.58 -1.17 -8.80
C ASP A 61 7.61 -0.85 -9.95
N VAL A 62 6.88 0.24 -9.78
CA VAL A 62 5.84 0.69 -10.72
C VAL A 62 6.27 1.93 -11.51
N ALA A 63 7.56 2.25 -11.56
CA ALA A 63 8.07 3.47 -12.21
C ALA A 63 7.58 3.64 -13.66
N ALA A 64 7.46 2.54 -14.40
CA ALA A 64 7.00 2.56 -15.79
C ALA A 64 5.49 2.88 -15.94
N GLU A 65 4.71 2.72 -14.89
CA GLU A 65 3.25 2.92 -14.91
C GLU A 65 2.83 4.29 -14.34
N VAL A 66 3.77 5.00 -13.69
CA VAL A 66 3.52 6.30 -13.07
C VAL A 66 3.50 7.40 -14.11
N THR A 67 2.47 8.24 -14.07
CA THR A 67 2.41 9.44 -14.91
C THR A 67 2.96 10.63 -14.14
N LEU A 68 4.02 11.27 -14.71
CA LEU A 68 4.62 12.49 -14.16
C LEU A 68 4.11 13.74 -14.88
N THR A 69 3.78 14.75 -14.09
CA THR A 69 3.45 16.11 -14.60
C THR A 69 4.31 17.14 -13.88
N THR A 70 5.13 17.88 -14.61
CA THR A 70 6.01 18.92 -14.05
C THR A 70 5.30 20.27 -14.08
N ASN A 71 5.28 20.97 -12.96
CA ASN A 71 4.75 22.32 -12.82
C ASN A 71 5.80 23.37 -13.16
N ALA A 72 5.38 24.60 -13.44
CA ALA A 72 6.26 25.70 -13.80
C ALA A 72 7.31 26.06 -12.70
N ASN A 73 6.99 25.80 -11.44
CA ASN A 73 7.87 26.02 -10.29
C ASN A 73 8.84 24.85 -10.01
N GLY A 74 8.87 23.83 -10.88
CA GLY A 74 9.73 22.67 -10.73
C GLY A 74 9.16 21.53 -9.89
N ALA A 75 8.03 21.72 -9.21
CA ALA A 75 7.38 20.61 -8.51
C ALA A 75 6.81 19.58 -9.50
N VAL A 76 6.96 18.30 -9.21
CA VAL A 76 6.47 17.21 -10.04
C VAL A 76 5.32 16.51 -9.33
N THR A 77 4.19 16.40 -10.00
CA THR A 77 3.07 15.59 -9.55
C THR A 77 3.17 14.22 -10.21
N ALA A 78 3.21 13.18 -9.40
CA ALA A 78 3.21 11.80 -9.84
C ALA A 78 1.85 11.16 -9.51
N VAL A 79 1.17 10.60 -10.51
CA VAL A 79 -0.08 9.87 -10.32
C VAL A 79 0.25 8.40 -10.19
N MET A 80 -0.13 7.81 -9.05
CA MET A 80 0.13 6.39 -8.76
C MET A 80 -0.88 5.49 -9.49
N PRO A 81 -0.44 4.32 -9.98
CA PRO A 81 -1.34 3.31 -10.54
C PRO A 81 -2.33 2.78 -9.47
N ALA A 82 -3.50 2.32 -9.91
CA ALA A 82 -4.59 1.91 -9.01
C ALA A 82 -4.24 0.73 -8.09
N GLN A 83 -3.28 -0.13 -8.48
CA GLN A 83 -2.80 -1.22 -7.64
C GLN A 83 -1.89 -0.77 -6.51
N CYS A 84 -1.33 0.44 -6.56
CA CYS A 84 -0.52 0.99 -5.48
C CYS A 84 -1.40 1.34 -4.28
N VAL A 85 -1.03 0.81 -3.11
CA VAL A 85 -1.70 1.13 -1.83
C VAL A 85 -0.98 2.27 -1.13
N ARG A 86 0.36 2.20 -1.08
CA ARG A 86 1.20 3.24 -0.47
C ARG A 86 2.61 3.22 -1.04
N PRO A 87 3.27 4.39 -1.12
CA PRO A 87 4.66 4.48 -1.54
C PRO A 87 5.60 3.92 -0.45
N VAL A 88 6.73 3.33 -0.88
CA VAL A 88 7.77 2.78 0.01
C VAL A 88 9.11 3.48 -0.24
N GLU A 89 9.52 3.60 -1.49
CA GLU A 89 10.80 4.19 -1.85
C GLU A 89 10.73 4.74 -3.28
N TRP A 90 11.02 6.03 -3.43
CA TRP A 90 10.93 6.71 -4.71
C TRP A 90 12.20 7.49 -5.01
N GLN A 91 12.61 7.52 -6.28
CA GLN A 91 13.79 8.27 -6.73
C GLN A 91 13.58 8.84 -8.13
N LEU A 92 13.86 10.13 -8.25
CA LEU A 92 13.97 10.80 -9.54
C LEU A 92 15.43 10.84 -10.02
N SER A 93 15.65 10.94 -11.33
CA SER A 93 16.97 10.96 -11.96
C SER A 93 17.87 12.11 -11.48
N ASN A 94 17.30 13.22 -11.03
CA ASN A 94 18.02 14.38 -10.49
C ASN A 94 18.20 14.36 -8.98
N TRP A 95 17.72 13.34 -8.26
CA TRP A 95 17.91 13.18 -6.83
C TRP A 95 19.17 12.38 -6.51
N GLN A 96 19.93 12.82 -5.52
CA GLN A 96 21.13 12.13 -5.04
C GLN A 96 20.82 10.92 -4.15
N ARG A 97 19.60 10.85 -3.62
CA ARG A 97 19.11 9.75 -2.79
C ARG A 97 17.62 9.54 -2.99
N SER A 98 17.14 8.34 -2.66
CA SER A 98 15.71 8.03 -2.65
C SER A 98 15.00 8.68 -1.46
N VAL A 99 13.69 8.85 -1.60
CA VAL A 99 12.76 9.22 -0.52
C VAL A 99 12.09 7.96 -0.03
N THR A 100 12.19 7.72 1.28
CA THR A 100 11.56 6.59 1.99
C THR A 100 10.55 7.05 3.03
N ARG A 101 10.57 8.35 3.38
CA ARG A 101 9.57 8.97 4.24
C ARG A 101 8.73 9.95 3.42
N PHE A 102 7.45 9.67 3.34
CA PHE A 102 6.46 10.49 2.66
C PHE A 102 5.70 11.31 3.70
N LEU A 103 5.70 12.63 3.52
CA LEU A 103 4.98 13.55 4.39
C LEU A 103 3.49 13.48 4.09
N GLN A 104 2.66 13.61 5.10
CA GLN A 104 1.23 13.77 4.92
C GLN A 104 0.89 15.27 4.76
N PRO A 105 -0.24 15.62 4.12
CA PRO A 105 -0.61 17.03 3.92
C PRO A 105 -0.75 17.84 5.22
N ASP A 106 -1.09 17.19 6.32
CA ASP A 106 -1.28 17.77 7.66
C ASP A 106 -0.03 17.72 8.53
N ASP A 107 1.06 17.10 8.06
CA ASP A 107 2.33 17.10 8.76
C ASP A 107 2.89 18.53 8.93
N PRO A 108 3.38 18.92 10.12
CA PRO A 108 4.02 20.23 10.31
C PRO A 108 5.21 20.47 9.38
N GLU A 109 5.92 19.42 8.97
CA GLU A 109 7.05 19.48 8.05
C GLU A 109 6.63 19.77 6.60
N THR A 110 5.35 19.68 6.25
CA THR A 110 4.83 19.95 4.91
C THR A 110 4.81 21.46 4.61
N THR A 111 4.48 22.30 5.58
CA THR A 111 4.43 23.76 5.40
C THR A 111 5.75 24.34 4.90
N PRO A 112 6.94 24.01 5.47
CA PRO A 112 8.24 24.46 4.97
C PRO A 112 8.53 24.01 3.53
N GLN A 113 7.95 22.89 3.08
CA GLN A 113 8.20 22.35 1.74
C GLN A 113 7.57 23.21 0.62
N HIS A 114 6.60 24.03 0.92
CA HIS A 114 5.98 24.95 -0.04
C HIS A 114 6.79 26.24 -0.25
N ASN A 115 7.82 26.48 0.56
CA ASN A 115 8.67 27.66 0.46
C ASN A 115 9.98 27.30 -0.28
N GLN A 116 10.29 28.02 -1.37
CA GLN A 116 11.48 27.77 -2.20
C GLN A 116 12.82 27.80 -1.45
N TRP A 117 12.89 28.45 -0.29
CA TRP A 117 14.12 28.57 0.51
C TRP A 117 14.29 27.40 1.48
N THR A 118 13.19 26.80 1.94
CA THR A 118 13.20 25.75 2.96
C THR A 118 12.78 24.37 2.40
N CYS A 119 12.28 24.31 1.16
CA CYS A 119 11.90 23.06 0.52
C CYS A 119 13.11 22.13 0.33
N GLY A 120 12.84 20.85 0.23
CA GLY A 120 13.83 19.82 -0.10
C GLY A 120 14.61 20.17 -1.36
N LYS A 121 15.85 19.69 -1.43
CA LYS A 121 16.76 19.84 -2.59
C LYS A 121 17.15 18.46 -3.10
N SER A 122 17.87 18.38 -4.22
CA SER A 122 18.31 17.11 -4.80
C SER A 122 19.08 16.20 -3.83
N HIS A 123 19.84 16.78 -2.91
CA HIS A 123 20.58 16.05 -1.86
C HIS A 123 19.70 15.68 -0.65
N ASN A 124 18.58 16.36 -0.43
CA ASN A 124 17.60 16.09 0.61
C ASN A 124 16.18 16.19 0.04
N PRO A 125 15.80 15.26 -0.83
CA PRO A 125 14.51 15.31 -1.50
C PRO A 125 13.35 15.08 -0.53
N ALA A 126 12.20 15.69 -0.84
CA ALA A 126 10.96 15.55 -0.10
C ALA A 126 9.80 15.20 -1.03
N ALA A 127 8.88 14.39 -0.53
CA ALA A 127 7.65 14.03 -1.20
C ALA A 127 6.47 14.11 -0.23
N ILE A 128 5.33 14.61 -0.71
CA ILE A 128 4.08 14.68 0.04
C ILE A 128 3.10 13.71 -0.58
N ASP A 129 2.50 12.86 0.25
CA ASP A 129 1.53 11.84 -0.16
C ASP A 129 0.10 12.38 0.00
N TYR A 130 -0.63 12.48 -1.11
CA TYR A 130 -2.04 12.83 -1.18
C TYR A 130 -2.94 11.60 -1.46
N GLY A 131 -2.46 10.40 -1.18
CA GLY A 131 -3.14 9.13 -1.39
C GLY A 131 -2.95 8.57 -2.80
N ASN A 132 -3.64 9.09 -3.80
CA ASN A 132 -3.52 8.62 -5.19
C ASN A 132 -2.45 9.36 -6.00
N ARG A 133 -1.83 10.38 -5.45
CA ARG A 133 -0.78 11.19 -6.09
C ARG A 133 0.27 11.62 -5.08
N LEU A 134 1.50 11.70 -5.54
CA LEU A 134 2.62 12.28 -4.80
C LEU A 134 2.99 13.64 -5.37
N LEU A 135 3.30 14.58 -4.50
CA LEU A 135 3.92 15.85 -4.86
C LEU A 135 5.41 15.78 -4.53
N LEU A 136 6.24 15.77 -5.56
CA LEU A 136 7.70 15.67 -5.48
C LEU A 136 8.29 17.08 -5.61
N LEU A 137 8.88 17.59 -4.52
CA LEU A 137 9.17 19.02 -4.37
C LEU A 137 10.63 19.40 -4.61
N SER A 138 11.51 18.43 -4.77
CA SER A 138 12.96 18.66 -4.83
C SER A 138 13.49 18.69 -6.26
N CYS A 139 12.73 19.31 -7.18
CA CYS A 139 13.10 19.43 -8.58
C CYS A 139 13.43 20.87 -8.92
N GLU A 140 14.40 21.04 -9.83
CA GLU A 140 14.76 22.36 -10.32
C GLU A 140 13.76 22.85 -11.39
N PRO A 141 13.39 24.14 -11.39
CA PRO A 141 12.54 24.69 -12.43
C PRO A 141 13.11 24.45 -13.85
N GLY A 142 12.26 24.04 -14.78
CA GLY A 142 12.66 23.79 -16.16
C GLY A 142 13.30 22.41 -16.42
N VAL A 143 13.59 21.63 -15.39
CA VAL A 143 14.06 20.24 -15.52
C VAL A 143 12.87 19.32 -15.58
N LYS A 144 12.89 18.33 -16.48
CA LYS A 144 11.93 17.22 -16.55
C LYS A 144 12.64 15.96 -16.05
N PRO A 145 12.59 15.67 -14.76
CA PRO A 145 13.22 14.48 -14.24
C PRO A 145 12.46 13.23 -14.67
N GLU A 146 13.18 12.14 -14.86
CA GLU A 146 12.61 10.81 -15.05
C GLU A 146 12.51 10.10 -13.71
N LEU A 147 11.51 9.23 -13.57
CA LEU A 147 11.36 8.38 -12.40
C LEU A 147 12.26 7.15 -12.58
N THR A 148 13.28 7.03 -11.75
CA THR A 148 14.24 5.92 -11.81
C THR A 148 13.84 4.75 -10.95
N MET A 149 13.03 4.99 -9.92
CA MET A 149 12.50 3.98 -9.02
C MET A 149 11.21 4.46 -8.36
N ALA A 150 10.20 3.60 -8.30
CA ALA A 150 8.93 3.84 -7.62
C ALA A 150 8.43 2.57 -6.94
N ARG A 151 9.07 2.18 -5.83
CA ARG A 151 8.62 1.03 -5.05
C ARG A 151 7.39 1.39 -4.25
N CYS A 152 6.35 0.58 -4.39
CA CYS A 152 5.08 0.71 -3.69
C CYS A 152 4.67 -0.62 -3.10
N VAL A 153 3.93 -0.59 -1.99
CA VAL A 153 3.11 -1.73 -1.58
C VAL A 153 1.99 -1.86 -2.60
N VAL A 154 1.87 -3.02 -3.22
CA VAL A 154 0.89 -3.27 -4.27
C VAL A 154 -0.20 -4.22 -3.80
N ARG A 155 -1.43 -3.97 -4.25
CA ARG A 155 -2.53 -4.91 -4.10
C ARG A 155 -2.39 -5.99 -5.17
N PRO A 156 -2.26 -7.27 -4.81
CA PRO A 156 -2.33 -8.36 -5.78
C PRO A 156 -3.65 -8.36 -6.53
N ALA A 157 -3.69 -9.07 -7.66
CA ALA A 157 -4.92 -9.29 -8.41
C ALA A 157 -6.03 -9.85 -7.51
N ASP A 158 -7.29 -9.53 -7.82
CA ASP A 158 -8.45 -9.95 -7.04
C ASP A 158 -8.46 -11.46 -6.78
N GLY A 159 -8.77 -11.81 -5.53
CA GLY A 159 -8.77 -13.20 -5.06
C GLY A 159 -7.38 -13.81 -4.82
N HIS A 160 -6.33 -12.98 -4.83
CA HIS A 160 -4.97 -13.41 -4.51
C HIS A 160 -4.42 -12.67 -3.29
N TYR A 161 -3.71 -13.40 -2.44
CA TYR A 161 -3.06 -12.89 -1.23
C TYR A 161 -1.57 -13.21 -1.29
N ARG A 162 -0.73 -12.20 -1.08
CA ARG A 162 0.71 -12.32 -0.90
C ARG A 162 1.04 -11.88 0.50
N LEU A 163 1.42 -12.83 1.37
CA LEU A 163 1.67 -12.59 2.78
C LEU A 163 2.94 -13.30 3.22
N HIS A 164 3.72 -12.62 4.02
CA HIS A 164 4.81 -13.25 4.77
C HIS A 164 4.22 -14.12 5.89
N GLN A 165 4.90 -15.23 6.24
CA GLN A 165 4.41 -16.17 7.27
C GLN A 165 4.14 -15.49 8.62
N LEU A 166 4.92 -14.47 8.98
CA LEU A 166 4.73 -13.71 10.23
C LEU A 166 3.38 -12.95 10.27
N LEU A 167 2.86 -12.54 9.12
CA LEU A 167 1.55 -11.87 9.03
C LEU A 167 0.40 -12.87 9.09
N ILE A 168 0.60 -14.08 8.60
CA ILE A 168 -0.41 -15.14 8.69
C ILE A 168 -0.73 -15.48 10.15
N ALA A 169 0.27 -15.45 11.03
CA ALA A 169 0.08 -15.66 12.47
C ALA A 169 -0.74 -14.54 13.16
N GLN A 170 -0.98 -13.42 12.47
CA GLN A 170 -1.77 -12.29 12.96
C GLN A 170 -3.21 -12.29 12.40
N LEU A 171 -3.64 -13.37 11.75
CA LEU A 171 -5.04 -13.52 11.36
C LEU A 171 -5.95 -13.32 12.57
N PRO A 172 -7.01 -12.50 12.44
CA PRO A 172 -7.84 -12.15 13.58
C PRO A 172 -8.55 -13.37 14.16
N ASP A 173 -8.66 -13.38 15.49
CA ASP A 173 -9.51 -14.35 16.21
C ASP A 173 -10.97 -13.94 16.04
N LEU A 174 -11.87 -14.90 15.83
CA LEU A 174 -13.32 -14.65 15.73
C LEU A 174 -13.91 -14.01 17.00
N GLN A 175 -13.24 -14.16 18.15
CA GLN A 175 -13.68 -13.54 19.39
C GLN A 175 -13.41 -12.04 19.47
N ALA A 176 -12.58 -11.52 18.57
CA ALA A 176 -12.22 -10.09 18.47
C ALA A 176 -13.09 -9.34 17.43
N MET A 177 -14.02 -10.02 16.80
CA MET A 177 -14.97 -9.52 15.81
C MET A 177 -16.36 -9.34 16.38
#